data_b156cfe82e125810cfe583313562aed5
#
_entry.id   b156cfe82e125810cfe583313562aed5
#
_cell.length_a   1.000
_cell.length_b   1.000
_cell.length_c   1.000
_cell.angle_alpha   90.00
_cell.angle_beta   90.00
_cell.angle_gamma   90.00
#
_symmetry.space_group_name_H-M   'P 1'
#
loop_
_entity.id
_entity.type
_entity.pdbx_description
1 polymer ?
#
loop_
_entity_poly.entity_id
_entity_poly.type
_entity_poly.pdbx_seq_one_letter_code
_entity_poly.pdbx_strand_id
1 'polypeptide(L)'
;INTMISEKLQSIQPAVIFDLQKYYPEAWAIMEEHKCVFIHNQIKENLEEGIKEGLYRKNMNPELVTRIYVTLINSIFDSPLYSLSTHSFKETHTEVVRYHLRGITNEKGVEYMQELFNNTNSDII
;
A
#
# COMPACT_ATOMS: atom_id res chain seq x y z
N ILE A 1 -8.15 -3.09 2.77
CA ILE A 1 -7.84 -1.79 2.15
C ILE A 1 -6.87 -1.97 0.98
N ASN A 2 -5.74 -2.63 1.22
CA ASN A 2 -4.76 -2.87 0.15
C ASN A 2 -5.33 -3.71 -0.99
N THR A 3 -6.12 -4.72 -0.69
CA THR A 3 -6.79 -5.57 -1.69
C THR A 3 -7.76 -4.75 -2.53
N MET A 4 -8.57 -3.90 -1.89
CA MET A 4 -9.55 -3.05 -2.57
C MET A 4 -8.87 -2.01 -3.48
N ILE A 5 -7.77 -1.42 -3.05
CA ILE A 5 -6.99 -0.48 -3.85
C ILE A 5 -6.38 -1.18 -5.07
N SER A 6 -5.81 -2.37 -4.87
CA SER A 6 -5.23 -3.17 -5.96
C SER A 6 -6.27 -3.55 -7.01
N GLU A 7 -7.46 -3.97 -6.58
CA GLU A 7 -8.56 -4.30 -7.49
C GLU A 7 -9.01 -3.09 -8.30
N LYS A 8 -9.14 -1.93 -7.68
CA LYS A 8 -9.50 -0.69 -8.38
C LYS A 8 -8.44 -0.28 -9.40
N LEU A 9 -7.17 -0.38 -9.05
CA LEU A 9 -6.07 -0.06 -9.97
C LEU A 9 -6.05 -1.01 -11.17
N GLN A 10 -6.34 -2.28 -10.97
CA GLN A 10 -6.43 -3.26 -12.05
C GLN A 10 -7.62 -3.04 -12.98
N SER A 11 -8.70 -2.44 -12.48
CA SER A 11 -9.90 -2.18 -13.28
C SER A 11 -9.77 -0.97 -14.20
N ILE A 12 -8.79 -0.08 -13.99
CA ILE A 12 -8.57 1.09 -14.82
C ILE A 12 -7.74 0.70 -16.05
N GLN A 13 -8.28 0.96 -17.24
CA GLN A 13 -7.58 0.66 -18.48
C GLN A 13 -6.35 1.56 -18.65
N PRO A 14 -5.18 1.00 -18.98
CA PRO A 14 -3.95 1.79 -19.17
C PRO A 14 -4.08 2.91 -20.21
N ALA A 15 -4.88 2.69 -21.26
CA ALA A 15 -5.13 3.69 -22.30
C ALA A 15 -5.81 4.94 -21.74
N VAL A 16 -6.76 4.78 -20.81
CA VAL A 16 -7.46 5.90 -20.17
C VAL A 16 -6.49 6.73 -19.33
N ILE A 17 -5.63 6.05 -18.56
CA ILE A 17 -4.61 6.70 -17.74
C ILE A 17 -3.64 7.50 -18.62
N PHE A 18 -3.17 6.88 -19.69
CA PHE A 18 -2.27 7.52 -20.65
C PHE A 18 -2.90 8.78 -21.27
N ASP A 19 -4.16 8.70 -21.69
CA ASP A 19 -4.88 9.81 -22.30
C ASP A 19 -5.10 10.95 -21.30
N LEU A 20 -5.45 10.63 -20.04
CA LEU A 20 -5.59 11.64 -18.99
C LEU A 20 -4.27 12.38 -18.73
N GLN A 21 -3.17 11.65 -18.62
CA GLN A 21 -1.85 12.23 -18.39
C GLN A 21 -1.41 13.11 -19.56
N LYS A 22 -1.66 12.68 -20.79
CA LYS A 22 -1.19 13.36 -22.00
C LYS A 22 -2.04 14.56 -22.37
N TYR A 23 -3.36 14.41 -22.36
CA TYR A 23 -4.30 15.42 -22.88
C TYR A 23 -4.95 16.28 -21.80
N TYR A 24 -4.99 15.79 -20.57
CA TYR A 24 -5.62 16.50 -19.45
C TYR A 24 -4.70 16.51 -18.22
N PRO A 25 -3.49 17.08 -18.33
CA PRO A 25 -2.51 17.01 -17.25
C PRO A 25 -2.95 17.70 -15.96
N GLU A 26 -3.73 18.78 -16.05
CA GLU A 26 -4.24 19.47 -14.86
C GLU A 26 -5.27 18.63 -14.11
N ALA A 27 -6.20 18.03 -14.86
CA ALA A 27 -7.20 17.12 -14.28
C ALA A 27 -6.53 15.89 -13.68
N TRP A 28 -5.54 15.33 -14.34
CA TRP A 28 -4.74 14.22 -13.83
C TRP A 28 -4.06 14.57 -12.51
N ALA A 29 -3.43 15.76 -12.42
CA ALA A 29 -2.76 16.21 -11.20
C ALA A 29 -3.73 16.34 -10.03
N ILE A 30 -4.94 16.86 -10.25
CA ILE A 30 -5.98 16.98 -9.24
C ILE A 30 -6.43 15.59 -8.76
N MET A 31 -6.66 14.66 -9.69
CA MET A 31 -7.06 13.29 -9.35
C MET A 31 -5.99 12.57 -8.55
N GLU A 32 -4.72 12.72 -8.92
CA GLU A 32 -3.59 12.13 -8.21
C GLU A 32 -3.47 12.70 -6.79
N GLU A 33 -3.64 14.01 -6.62
CA GLU A 33 -3.61 14.64 -5.30
C GLU A 33 -4.72 14.10 -4.41
N HIS A 34 -5.96 14.04 -4.88
CA HIS A 34 -7.09 13.49 -4.13
C HIS A 34 -6.88 12.03 -3.76
N LYS A 35 -6.38 11.24 -4.70
CA LYS A 35 -6.06 9.84 -4.47
C LYS A 35 -5.00 9.66 -3.38
N CYS A 36 -3.92 10.44 -3.47
CA CYS A 36 -2.85 10.37 -2.47
C CYS A 36 -3.33 10.76 -1.08
N VAL A 37 -4.12 11.82 -0.96
CA VAL A 37 -4.69 12.25 0.32
C VAL A 37 -5.64 11.19 0.89
N PHE A 38 -6.50 10.62 0.05
CA PHE A 38 -7.43 9.57 0.49
C PHE A 38 -6.70 8.34 1.00
N ILE A 39 -5.73 7.84 0.24
CA ILE A 39 -4.94 6.66 0.60
C ILE A 39 -4.14 6.92 1.87
N HIS A 40 -3.51 8.09 1.96
CA HIS A 40 -2.75 8.50 3.13
C HIS A 40 -3.62 8.46 4.40
N ASN A 41 -4.80 9.06 4.35
CA ASN A 41 -5.70 9.10 5.48
C ASN A 41 -6.19 7.70 5.89
N GLN A 42 -6.50 6.84 4.93
CA GLN A 42 -6.92 5.46 5.20
C GLN A 42 -5.83 4.66 5.93
N ILE A 43 -4.61 4.76 5.46
CA ILE A 43 -3.47 4.03 6.06
C ILE A 43 -3.16 4.58 7.44
N LYS A 44 -3.15 5.90 7.59
CA LYS A 44 -2.88 6.55 8.88
C LYS A 44 -3.91 6.14 9.94
N GLU A 45 -5.18 6.15 9.59
CA GLU A 45 -6.26 5.70 10.48
C GLU A 45 -6.08 4.23 10.89
N ASN A 46 -5.71 3.38 9.94
CA ASN A 46 -5.43 1.97 10.23
C ASN A 46 -4.27 1.83 11.22
N LEU A 47 -3.19 2.60 11.04
CA LEU A 47 -2.05 2.56 11.95
C LEU A 47 -2.44 3.03 13.36
N GLU A 48 -3.16 4.13 13.45
CA GLU A 48 -3.63 4.67 14.75
C GLU A 48 -4.54 3.68 15.46
N GLU A 49 -5.45 3.06 14.74
CA GLU A 49 -6.37 2.07 15.29
C GLU A 49 -5.65 0.81 15.76
N GLY A 50 -4.71 0.31 14.96
CA GLY A 50 -3.91 -0.86 15.34
C GLY A 50 -3.04 -0.63 16.55
N ILE A 51 -2.54 0.59 16.74
CA ILE A 51 -1.82 0.98 17.96
C ILE A 51 -2.77 0.94 19.17
N LYS A 52 -3.96 1.50 19.03
CA LYS A 52 -4.99 1.46 20.09
C LYS A 52 -5.37 0.05 20.49
N GLU A 53 -5.51 -0.84 19.52
CA GLU A 53 -5.88 -2.24 19.75
C GLU A 53 -4.73 -3.08 20.28
N GLY A 54 -3.51 -2.53 20.33
CA GLY A 54 -2.34 -3.22 20.83
C GLY A 54 -1.75 -4.24 19.86
N LEU A 55 -2.07 -4.13 18.58
CA LEU A 55 -1.55 -5.02 17.53
C LEU A 55 -0.32 -4.46 16.83
N TYR A 56 -0.16 -3.13 16.84
CA TYR A 56 0.97 -2.45 16.23
C TYR A 56 1.89 -1.87 17.31
N ARG A 57 3.18 -1.79 16.99
CA ARG A 57 4.17 -1.28 17.94
C ARG A 57 3.92 0.18 18.27
N LYS A 58 4.14 0.55 19.55
CA LYS A 58 3.86 1.90 20.04
C LYS A 58 4.92 2.93 19.67
N ASN A 59 6.15 2.51 19.46
CA ASN A 59 7.27 3.40 19.13
C ASN A 59 7.31 3.70 17.63
N MET A 60 6.22 4.23 17.11
CA MET A 60 6.04 4.50 15.70
C MET A 60 5.34 5.84 15.54
N ASN A 61 5.79 6.63 14.58
CA ASN A 61 5.08 7.84 14.16
C ASN A 61 4.15 7.48 13.00
N PRO A 62 2.81 7.41 13.21
CA PRO A 62 1.89 6.98 12.17
C PRO A 62 1.95 7.84 10.90
N GLU A 63 2.15 9.14 11.04
CA GLU A 63 2.26 10.07 9.91
C GLU A 63 3.46 9.73 9.02
N LEU A 64 4.63 9.54 9.61
CA LEU A 64 5.84 9.23 8.87
C LEU A 64 5.80 7.83 8.27
N VAL A 65 5.33 6.86 9.02
CA VAL A 65 5.22 5.46 8.54
C VAL A 65 4.23 5.38 7.38
N THR A 66 3.14 6.13 7.44
CA THR A 66 2.17 6.22 6.34
C THR A 66 2.83 6.77 5.08
N ARG A 67 3.60 7.85 5.20
CA ARG A 67 4.32 8.44 4.06
C ARG A 67 5.33 7.49 3.44
N ILE A 68 6.06 6.77 4.28
CA ILE A 68 7.03 5.77 3.82
C ILE A 68 6.30 4.68 3.04
N TYR A 69 5.21 4.14 3.56
CA TYR A 69 4.46 3.08 2.91
C TYR A 69 3.87 3.51 1.57
N VAL A 70 3.23 4.67 1.53
CA VAL A 70 2.66 5.22 0.28
C VAL A 70 3.75 5.43 -0.76
N THR A 71 4.92 5.94 -0.34
CA THR A 71 6.06 6.13 -1.23
C THR A 71 6.55 4.80 -1.80
N LEU A 72 6.65 3.76 -0.97
CA LEU A 72 7.05 2.43 -1.41
C LEU A 72 6.08 1.86 -2.46
N ILE A 73 4.78 1.98 -2.21
CA ILE A 73 3.76 1.50 -3.16
C ILE A 73 3.84 2.26 -4.48
N ASN A 74 3.95 3.57 -4.44
CA ASN A 74 4.05 4.39 -5.65
C ASN A 74 5.33 4.10 -6.44
N SER A 75 6.43 3.78 -5.76
CA SER A 75 7.70 3.48 -6.41
C SER A 75 7.66 2.22 -7.27
N ILE A 76 6.74 1.28 -6.99
CA ILE A 76 6.58 0.08 -7.82
C ILE A 76 6.22 0.46 -9.27
N PHE A 77 5.46 1.55 -9.44
CA PHE A 77 5.04 2.01 -10.76
C PHE A 77 6.08 2.88 -11.47
N ASP A 78 6.86 3.65 -10.70
CA ASP A 78 7.67 4.74 -11.24
C ASP A 78 9.19 4.49 -11.17
N SER A 79 9.64 3.64 -10.25
CA SER A 79 11.08 3.43 -10.07
C SER A 79 11.69 2.53 -11.14
N PRO A 80 12.81 2.95 -11.77
CA PRO A 80 13.55 2.08 -12.68
C PRO A 80 14.02 0.78 -12.05
N LEU A 81 14.24 0.75 -10.74
CA LEU A 81 14.64 -0.46 -10.04
C LEU A 81 13.62 -1.58 -10.18
N TYR A 82 12.33 -1.23 -10.19
CA TYR A 82 11.26 -2.21 -10.35
C TYR A 82 10.98 -2.53 -11.81
N SER A 83 11.10 -1.56 -12.72
CA SER A 83 10.89 -1.79 -14.15
C SER A 83 11.95 -2.69 -14.77
N LEU A 84 13.17 -2.72 -14.20
CA LEU A 84 14.26 -3.60 -14.63
C LEU A 84 14.21 -4.97 -13.94
N SER A 85 13.31 -5.17 -13.01
CA SER A 85 13.15 -6.43 -12.30
C SER A 85 12.50 -7.48 -13.19
N THR A 86 12.90 -8.74 -13.02
CA THR A 86 12.27 -9.89 -13.65
C THR A 86 11.04 -10.38 -12.90
N HIS A 87 10.79 -9.83 -11.70
CA HIS A 87 9.64 -10.18 -10.88
C HIS A 87 8.37 -9.46 -11.33
N SER A 88 7.23 -10.10 -11.14
CA SER A 88 5.93 -9.52 -11.48
C SER A 88 5.54 -8.39 -10.52
N PHE A 89 4.60 -7.56 -10.95
CA PHE A 89 3.99 -6.55 -10.07
C PHE A 89 3.42 -7.19 -8.80
N LYS A 90 2.73 -8.32 -8.95
CA LYS A 90 2.13 -9.02 -7.82
C LYS A 90 3.17 -9.48 -6.80
N GLU A 91 4.28 -10.03 -7.25
CA GLU A 91 5.37 -10.44 -6.37
C GLU A 91 5.97 -9.26 -5.63
N THR A 92 6.23 -8.17 -6.33
CA THR A 92 6.80 -6.95 -5.76
C THR A 92 5.84 -6.32 -4.75
N HIS A 93 4.55 -6.21 -5.10
CA HIS A 93 3.53 -5.67 -4.21
C HIS A 93 3.39 -6.51 -2.94
N THR A 94 3.39 -7.83 -3.07
CA THR A 94 3.32 -8.76 -1.93
C THR A 94 4.49 -8.54 -0.98
N GLU A 95 5.71 -8.39 -1.52
CA GLU A 95 6.89 -8.14 -0.69
C GLU A 95 6.82 -6.78 0.03
N VAL A 96 6.35 -5.75 -0.65
CA VAL A 96 6.18 -4.42 -0.02
C VAL A 96 5.18 -4.50 1.13
N VAL A 97 4.05 -5.16 0.93
CA VAL A 97 3.03 -5.34 1.99
C VAL A 97 3.60 -6.13 3.16
N ARG A 98 4.31 -7.22 2.88
CA ARG A 98 4.96 -8.03 3.91
C ARG A 98 5.97 -7.22 4.71
N TYR A 99 6.79 -6.45 4.02
CA TYR A 99 7.78 -5.56 4.62
C TYR A 99 7.11 -4.54 5.55
N HIS A 100 6.02 -3.93 5.08
CA HIS A 100 5.25 -2.97 5.86
C HIS A 100 4.65 -3.61 7.11
N LEU A 101 3.96 -4.74 6.95
CA LEU A 101 3.31 -5.43 8.07
C LEU A 101 4.32 -5.86 9.14
N ARG A 102 5.46 -6.38 8.73
CA ARG A 102 6.53 -6.74 9.65
C ARG A 102 7.12 -5.53 10.38
N GLY A 103 7.12 -4.38 9.72
CA GLY A 103 7.63 -3.13 10.28
C GLY A 103 6.70 -2.47 11.30
N ILE A 104 5.41 -2.72 11.23
CA ILE A 104 4.41 -2.04 12.08
C ILE A 104 3.85 -2.90 13.21
N THR A 105 3.87 -4.23 13.07
CA THR A 105 3.28 -5.14 14.05
C THR A 105 4.21 -5.41 15.24
N ASN A 106 3.60 -5.66 16.39
CA ASN A 106 4.27 -6.26 17.53
C ASN A 106 4.02 -7.79 17.51
N GLU A 107 4.50 -8.54 18.52
CA GLU A 107 4.33 -9.99 18.58
C GLU A 107 2.86 -10.41 18.52
N LYS A 108 2.00 -9.70 19.26
CA LYS A 108 0.57 -9.95 19.27
C LYS A 108 -0.06 -9.71 17.89
N GLY A 109 0.37 -8.66 17.21
CA GLY A 109 -0.09 -8.34 15.85
C GLY A 109 0.33 -9.40 14.85
N VAL A 110 1.55 -9.89 14.93
CA VAL A 110 2.05 -10.99 14.08
C VAL A 110 1.21 -12.24 14.28
N GLU A 111 0.96 -12.64 15.52
CA GLU A 111 0.12 -13.81 15.85
C GLU A 111 -1.29 -13.66 15.27
N TYR A 112 -1.90 -12.50 15.47
CA TYR A 112 -3.24 -12.20 14.96
C TYR A 112 -3.29 -12.32 13.44
N MET A 113 -2.31 -11.75 12.75
CA MET A 113 -2.24 -11.80 11.29
C MET A 113 -1.97 -13.20 10.76
N GLN A 114 -1.12 -13.96 11.43
CA GLN A 114 -0.87 -15.36 11.06
C GLN A 114 -2.15 -16.21 11.14
N GLU A 115 -2.95 -16.03 12.18
CA GLU A 115 -4.25 -16.72 12.30
C GLU A 115 -5.20 -16.32 11.17
N LEU A 116 -5.29 -15.03 10.87
CA LEU A 116 -6.12 -14.51 9.80
C LEU A 116 -5.73 -15.06 8.44
N PHE A 117 -4.44 -15.06 8.12
CA PHE A 117 -3.94 -15.47 6.80
C PHE A 117 -3.83 -16.99 6.67
N ASN A 118 -3.64 -17.73 7.74
CA ASN A 118 -3.70 -19.20 7.70
C ASN A 118 -5.09 -19.70 7.28
N ASN A 119 -6.14 -19.00 7.69
CA ASN A 119 -7.51 -19.32 7.30
C ASN A 119 -7.79 -19.03 5.81
N THR A 120 -6.95 -18.22 5.16
CA THR A 120 -7.10 -17.84 3.75
C THR A 120 -6.05 -18.47 2.84
N ASN A 121 -5.19 -19.32 3.36
CA ASN A 121 -4.02 -19.91 2.66
C ASN A 121 -3.11 -18.84 2.03
N SER A 122 -3.04 -17.64 2.60
CA SER A 122 -2.12 -16.62 2.10
C SER A 122 -0.94 -16.44 3.06
N ASP A 123 0.25 -16.51 2.48
CA ASP A 123 1.53 -16.45 3.19
C ASP A 123 2.08 -15.03 3.12
N ILE A 124 1.37 -14.08 3.77
CA ILE A 124 1.70 -12.65 3.69
C ILE A 124 2.70 -12.21 4.77
N ILE A 125 2.84 -12.98 5.83
CA ILE A 125 3.77 -12.62 6.93
C ILE A 125 4.94 -13.58 7.05
#